data_94cbf1b325ed46bd7e4a9dd91d2447eb
#
_entry.id   94cbf1b325ed46bd7e4a9dd91d2447eb
#
_cell.length_a   1.000
_cell.length_b   1.000
_cell.length_c   1.000
_cell.angle_alpha   90.00
_cell.angle_beta   90.00
_cell.angle_gamma   90.00
#
_symmetry.space_group_name_H-M   'P 1'
#
loop_
_entity.id
_entity.type
_entity.pdbx_description
1 polymer ?
#
loop_
_entity_poly.entity_id
_entity_poly.type
_entity_poly.pdbx_seq_one_letter_code
_entity_poly.pdbx_strand_id
1 'polypeptide(L)'
;EIGVRLVGSEMCIRDRKYQLIDMDGEKVLCKGLCERIGIDGKFTYKPQVEGKAAVSAADVPMPTHSEAIQAVLSALVDPDNGIISSMKEIDAVGHRVVHGGEAFNKSVLITDEVMKALEDCIPLAPLHNPANITGINACTAVMGKDVPQVAVFDTAFHQTMPEEAYMYGLPYEYYEKYKIRRYGFHGTSHSYVSRKAAEVLDKKYEDLKIIVCHLGNGASVSAVKNGKCVDTSMGLTPLEGLIMGTRSGDIDPAIMEFIAHKEGKNIDEIMTVLNKKSGVYGLSNNLSSDFRDMEDGYNRGDEHCIRTMKTYCYRVAKYIGSYVAAMNGVDVICFTAGIGENAPLVRSLVCEHLGFLGVSIDEDANHKRGEEIAISTPDSKTTVMVIPTNEELAIARETVSLVK
;
A
#
# COMPACT_ATOMS: atom_id res chain seq x y z
N GLU A 1 -14.50 3.22 -27.90
CA GLU A 1 -14.61 2.09 -26.96
C GLU A 1 -13.20 1.81 -26.47
N ILE A 2 -12.94 1.97 -25.19
CA ILE A 2 -11.64 1.72 -24.61
C ILE A 2 -11.77 0.38 -23.88
N GLY A 3 -11.23 -0.65 -24.50
CA GLY A 3 -11.40 -2.01 -24.09
C GLY A 3 -10.61 -2.42 -22.83
N VAL A 4 -9.65 -3.28 -22.96
CA VAL A 4 -9.05 -4.07 -21.91
C VAL A 4 -7.71 -3.49 -21.46
N ARG A 5 -7.42 -3.44 -20.15
CA ARG A 5 -6.20 -2.84 -19.60
C ARG A 5 -5.49 -3.77 -18.63
N LEU A 6 -4.17 -3.80 -18.73
CA LEU A 6 -3.34 -4.53 -17.79
C LEU A 6 -2.84 -3.58 -16.70
N VAL A 7 -3.06 -3.94 -15.45
CA VAL A 7 -2.53 -3.21 -14.29
C VAL A 7 -1.45 -4.05 -13.64
N GLY A 8 -0.22 -3.54 -13.67
CA GLY A 8 0.87 -4.10 -12.90
C GLY A 8 0.86 -3.49 -11.50
N SER A 9 0.43 -4.22 -10.50
CA SER A 9 0.43 -3.74 -9.13
C SER A 9 1.48 -4.44 -8.29
N GLU A 10 1.67 -3.88 -7.11
CA GLU A 10 2.48 -4.31 -5.98
C GLU A 10 3.71 -5.15 -6.30
N MET A 11 4.86 -4.51 -6.13
CA MET A 11 6.13 -5.20 -6.18
C MET A 11 6.74 -5.25 -4.80
N CYS A 12 6.67 -6.42 -4.19
CA CYS A 12 7.78 -6.86 -3.36
C CYS A 12 8.95 -7.23 -4.29
N ILE A 13 10.17 -7.22 -3.78
CA ILE A 13 11.41 -7.48 -4.55
C ILE A 13 11.32 -8.76 -5.40
N ARG A 14 10.39 -9.67 -5.08
CA ARG A 14 10.26 -11.03 -5.65
C ARG A 14 8.85 -11.43 -6.02
N ASP A 15 7.88 -10.54 -5.90
CA ASP A 15 6.48 -10.85 -6.17
C ASP A 15 5.88 -9.76 -7.06
N ARG A 16 4.95 -10.15 -7.93
CA ARG A 16 4.22 -9.24 -8.81
C ARG A 16 2.76 -9.66 -8.89
N LYS A 17 1.89 -8.82 -8.36
CA LYS A 17 0.45 -8.94 -8.51
C LYS A 17 0.00 -8.23 -9.78
N TYR A 18 -0.99 -8.77 -10.48
CA TYR A 18 -1.53 -8.17 -11.71
C TYR A 18 -3.03 -8.40 -11.85
N GLN A 19 -3.67 -7.53 -12.59
CA GLN A 19 -5.06 -7.68 -13.03
C GLN A 19 -5.22 -7.24 -14.49
N LEU A 20 -6.15 -7.87 -15.18
CA LEU A 20 -6.69 -7.40 -16.46
C LEU A 20 -8.11 -6.89 -16.20
N ILE A 21 -8.35 -5.62 -16.49
CA ILE A 21 -9.61 -4.96 -16.16
C ILE A 21 -10.20 -4.38 -17.44
N ASP A 22 -11.46 -4.72 -17.71
CA ASP A 22 -12.26 -4.02 -18.72
C ASP A 22 -12.83 -2.76 -18.05
N MET A 23 -12.39 -1.61 -18.55
CA MET A 23 -12.78 -0.32 -17.99
C MET A 23 -14.17 0.15 -18.45
N ASP A 24 -14.81 -0.55 -19.38
CA ASP A 24 -16.25 -0.40 -19.63
C ASP A 24 -17.03 -1.21 -18.59
N GLY A 25 -17.42 -0.57 -17.52
CA GLY A 25 -18.05 -1.20 -16.33
C GLY A 25 -17.06 -1.69 -15.26
N GLU A 26 -15.78 -1.40 -15.39
CA GLU A 26 -14.73 -1.70 -14.36
C GLU A 26 -14.68 -3.18 -13.95
N LYS A 27 -14.84 -4.07 -14.92
CA LYS A 27 -14.93 -5.50 -14.70
C LYS A 27 -13.54 -6.14 -14.70
N VAL A 28 -13.18 -6.81 -13.60
CA VAL A 28 -11.97 -7.64 -13.56
C VAL A 28 -12.16 -8.88 -14.42
N LEU A 29 -11.37 -9.02 -15.47
CA LEU A 29 -11.39 -10.18 -16.36
C LEU A 29 -10.42 -11.28 -15.89
N CYS A 30 -9.31 -10.88 -15.28
CA CYS A 30 -8.31 -11.78 -14.75
C CYS A 30 -7.54 -11.11 -13.60
N LYS A 31 -7.11 -11.92 -12.65
CA LYS A 31 -6.15 -11.53 -11.61
C LYS A 31 -5.14 -12.64 -11.38
N GLY A 32 -3.97 -12.27 -10.91
CA GLY A 32 -2.93 -13.25 -10.64
C GLY A 32 -1.74 -12.70 -9.87
N LEU A 33 -0.79 -13.58 -9.64
CA LEU A 33 0.38 -13.33 -8.82
C LEU A 33 1.56 -14.14 -9.35
N CYS A 34 2.69 -13.49 -9.54
CA CYS A 34 3.98 -14.12 -9.70
C CYS A 34 4.73 -13.96 -8.39
N GLU A 35 5.13 -15.07 -7.78
CA GLU A 35 5.82 -15.10 -6.49
C GLU A 35 7.20 -15.71 -6.64
N ARG A 36 8.11 -15.39 -5.72
CA ARG A 36 9.43 -15.98 -5.62
C ARG A 36 10.27 -15.81 -6.89
N ILE A 37 10.09 -14.67 -7.59
CA ILE A 37 10.87 -14.31 -8.80
C ILE A 37 12.36 -14.30 -8.43
N GLY A 38 13.19 -14.89 -9.28
CA GLY A 38 14.63 -15.05 -9.05
C GLY A 38 15.01 -16.19 -8.09
N ILE A 39 14.05 -17.04 -7.70
CA ILE A 39 14.28 -18.25 -6.89
C ILE A 39 13.74 -19.49 -7.62
N ASP A 40 12.50 -19.88 -7.34
CA ASP A 40 11.84 -21.07 -7.85
C ASP A 40 10.46 -20.76 -8.45
N GLY A 41 10.14 -19.51 -8.68
CA GLY A 41 8.98 -18.99 -9.39
C GLY A 41 7.66 -19.72 -9.16
N LYS A 42 6.66 -19.04 -8.56
CA LYS A 42 5.29 -19.58 -8.44
C LYS A 42 4.35 -18.66 -9.22
N PHE A 43 3.57 -19.24 -10.11
CA PHE A 43 2.66 -18.52 -10.99
C PHE A 43 1.21 -18.82 -10.65
N THR A 44 0.42 -17.78 -10.46
CA THR A 44 -1.03 -17.86 -10.26
C THR A 44 -1.73 -17.05 -11.35
N TYR A 45 -2.72 -17.66 -12.00
CA TYR A 45 -3.58 -17.04 -13.00
C TYR A 45 -5.02 -17.40 -12.68
N LYS A 46 -5.88 -16.42 -12.45
CA LYS A 46 -7.28 -16.62 -12.07
C LYS A 46 -8.19 -15.84 -13.01
N PRO A 47 -8.63 -16.42 -14.13
CA PRO A 47 -9.64 -15.82 -14.98
C PRO A 47 -10.94 -15.64 -14.19
N GLN A 48 -11.65 -14.54 -14.46
CA GLN A 48 -12.95 -14.23 -13.88
C GLN A 48 -14.06 -14.38 -14.91
N VAL A 49 -13.79 -15.14 -15.97
CA VAL A 49 -14.68 -15.44 -17.08
C VAL A 49 -15.09 -16.90 -17.01
N GLU A 50 -16.38 -17.19 -17.20
CA GLU A 50 -16.92 -18.55 -17.14
C GLU A 50 -16.29 -19.47 -18.19
N GLY A 51 -16.05 -20.71 -17.81
CA GLY A 51 -15.47 -21.75 -18.69
C GLY A 51 -13.93 -21.71 -18.85
N LYS A 52 -13.24 -20.78 -18.18
CA LYS A 52 -11.77 -20.69 -18.20
C LYS A 52 -11.15 -21.28 -16.94
N ALA A 53 -10.11 -22.10 -17.09
CA ALA A 53 -9.45 -22.75 -15.95
C ALA A 53 -8.41 -21.83 -15.28
N ALA A 54 -8.39 -21.89 -13.94
CA ALA A 54 -7.38 -21.19 -13.15
C ALA A 54 -6.10 -22.03 -12.99
N VAL A 55 -4.97 -21.35 -12.88
CA VAL A 55 -3.68 -21.91 -12.47
C VAL A 55 -3.36 -21.35 -11.08
N SER A 56 -3.03 -22.21 -10.11
CA SER A 56 -2.73 -21.79 -8.75
C SER A 56 -1.35 -22.26 -8.33
N ALA A 57 -0.46 -21.30 -8.02
CA ALA A 57 0.89 -21.51 -7.51
C ALA A 57 1.71 -22.57 -8.28
N ALA A 58 1.55 -22.62 -9.62
CA ALA A 58 2.31 -23.53 -10.47
C ALA A 58 3.80 -23.14 -10.49
N ASP A 59 4.66 -24.15 -10.55
CA ASP A 59 6.09 -23.94 -10.73
C ASP A 59 6.36 -23.47 -12.16
N VAL A 60 6.78 -22.20 -12.28
CA VAL A 60 7.16 -21.58 -13.55
C VAL A 60 8.50 -20.89 -13.36
N PRO A 61 9.53 -21.24 -14.14
CA PRO A 61 10.81 -20.56 -14.06
C PRO A 61 10.67 -19.06 -14.36
N MET A 62 10.93 -18.22 -13.37
CA MET A 62 10.91 -16.77 -13.48
C MET A 62 12.22 -16.21 -12.90
N PRO A 63 13.35 -16.39 -13.59
CA PRO A 63 14.64 -15.91 -13.10
C PRO A 63 14.70 -14.39 -12.94
N THR A 64 13.91 -13.65 -13.72
CA THR A 64 13.78 -12.19 -13.60
C THR A 64 12.32 -11.74 -13.71
N HIS A 65 12.08 -10.46 -13.49
CA HIS A 65 10.76 -9.84 -13.70
C HIS A 65 10.33 -9.89 -15.18
N SER A 66 11.26 -9.99 -16.12
CA SER A 66 10.92 -10.10 -17.55
C SER A 66 10.22 -11.42 -17.86
N GLU A 67 10.73 -12.53 -17.35
CA GLU A 67 10.08 -13.85 -17.54
C GLU A 67 8.75 -13.92 -16.78
N ALA A 68 8.66 -13.25 -15.61
CA ALA A 68 7.39 -13.17 -14.89
C ALA A 68 6.31 -12.46 -15.72
N ILE A 69 6.63 -11.31 -16.34
CA ILE A 69 5.70 -10.59 -17.23
C ILE A 69 5.38 -11.43 -18.47
N GLN A 70 6.38 -12.10 -19.05
CA GLN A 70 6.16 -12.96 -20.22
C GLN A 70 5.22 -14.12 -19.89
N ALA A 71 5.33 -14.72 -18.71
CA ALA A 71 4.40 -15.75 -18.23
C ALA A 71 2.96 -15.21 -18.11
N VAL A 72 2.79 -14.00 -17.53
CA VAL A 72 1.49 -13.33 -17.46
C VAL A 72 0.89 -13.12 -18.84
N LEU A 73 1.64 -12.49 -19.74
CA LEU A 73 1.15 -12.17 -21.08
C LEU A 73 0.84 -13.42 -21.90
N SER A 74 1.66 -14.49 -21.77
CA SER A 74 1.40 -15.78 -22.41
C SER A 74 0.11 -16.42 -21.90
N ALA A 75 -0.16 -16.36 -20.60
CA ALA A 75 -1.39 -16.89 -20.02
C ALA A 75 -2.64 -16.10 -20.47
N LEU A 76 -2.52 -14.79 -20.71
CA LEU A 76 -3.64 -13.96 -21.18
C LEU A 76 -4.10 -14.34 -22.59
N VAL A 77 -3.19 -14.80 -23.47
CA VAL A 77 -3.49 -15.19 -24.87
C VAL A 77 -3.46 -16.71 -25.06
N ASP A 78 -3.43 -17.49 -23.99
CA ASP A 78 -3.46 -18.96 -24.08
C ASP A 78 -4.70 -19.44 -24.87
N PRO A 79 -4.57 -20.35 -25.86
CA PRO A 79 -5.69 -20.76 -26.71
C PRO A 79 -6.88 -21.34 -25.93
N ASP A 80 -6.62 -22.05 -24.83
CA ASP A 80 -7.65 -22.73 -24.04
C ASP A 80 -8.19 -21.86 -22.91
N ASN A 81 -7.31 -21.20 -22.17
CA ASN A 81 -7.63 -20.48 -20.92
C ASN A 81 -7.40 -18.97 -20.97
N GLY A 82 -6.86 -18.45 -22.08
CA GLY A 82 -6.64 -17.02 -22.27
C GLY A 82 -7.95 -16.25 -22.34
N ILE A 83 -7.88 -14.97 -22.00
CA ILE A 83 -9.04 -14.06 -21.93
C ILE A 83 -9.10 -13.14 -23.15
N ILE A 84 -7.97 -12.88 -23.76
CA ILE A 84 -7.83 -12.08 -24.98
C ILE A 84 -7.27 -12.95 -26.12
N SER A 85 -7.61 -12.61 -27.35
CA SER A 85 -7.14 -13.33 -28.53
C SER A 85 -5.77 -12.86 -28.98
N SER A 86 -5.39 -11.65 -28.65
CA SER A 86 -4.10 -11.06 -28.99
C SER A 86 -3.71 -9.93 -28.05
N MET A 87 -2.41 -9.63 -27.95
CA MET A 87 -1.90 -8.47 -27.19
C MET A 87 -2.41 -7.11 -27.68
N LYS A 88 -2.95 -7.03 -28.90
CA LYS A 88 -3.53 -5.79 -29.46
C LYS A 88 -4.83 -5.39 -28.77
N GLU A 89 -5.41 -6.26 -27.96
CA GLU A 89 -6.59 -5.96 -27.13
C GLU A 89 -6.23 -5.25 -25.82
N ILE A 90 -4.94 -5.12 -25.50
CA ILE A 90 -4.46 -4.35 -24.36
C ILE A 90 -4.23 -2.91 -24.82
N ASP A 91 -5.08 -1.99 -24.38
CA ASP A 91 -5.01 -0.58 -24.78
C ASP A 91 -3.97 0.23 -24.00
N ALA A 92 -3.70 -0.13 -22.73
CA ALA A 92 -2.73 0.55 -21.89
C ALA A 92 -2.28 -0.30 -20.70
N VAL A 93 -1.16 0.07 -20.07
CA VAL A 93 -0.63 -0.55 -18.87
C VAL A 93 -0.44 0.49 -17.77
N GLY A 94 -1.05 0.25 -16.60
CA GLY A 94 -0.77 1.01 -15.39
C GLY A 94 0.26 0.30 -14.52
N HIS A 95 1.27 1.00 -14.07
CA HIS A 95 2.30 0.50 -13.16
C HIS A 95 2.25 1.24 -11.84
N ARG A 96 2.19 0.50 -10.73
CA ARG A 96 2.52 1.06 -9.45
C ARG A 96 4.03 1.30 -9.40
N VAL A 97 4.42 2.52 -9.06
CA VAL A 97 5.81 2.93 -8.82
C VAL A 97 5.93 3.42 -7.39
N VAL A 98 6.88 2.86 -6.64
CA VAL A 98 6.95 3.11 -5.20
C VAL A 98 7.37 4.54 -4.90
N HIS A 99 8.34 5.11 -5.62
CA HIS A 99 8.85 6.44 -5.28
C HIS A 99 9.01 7.34 -6.50
N GLY A 100 8.33 8.47 -6.46
CA GLY A 100 8.40 9.50 -7.52
C GLY A 100 9.22 10.74 -7.13
N GLY A 101 9.81 10.77 -5.93
CA GLY A 101 10.53 11.95 -5.44
C GLY A 101 9.61 13.18 -5.37
N GLU A 102 10.19 14.35 -5.54
CA GLU A 102 9.46 15.62 -5.72
C GLU A 102 9.08 15.87 -7.19
N ALA A 103 9.60 15.06 -8.12
CA ALA A 103 9.36 15.22 -9.54
C ALA A 103 7.91 14.88 -9.95
N PHE A 104 7.26 13.98 -9.21
CA PHE A 104 5.93 13.48 -9.56
C PHE A 104 4.93 13.67 -8.41
N ASN A 105 3.96 14.56 -8.64
CA ASN A 105 2.83 14.82 -7.74
C ASN A 105 1.50 14.27 -8.25
N LYS A 106 1.53 13.52 -9.34
CA LYS A 106 0.41 12.84 -10.00
C LYS A 106 0.91 11.71 -10.88
N SER A 107 0.00 10.87 -11.34
CA SER A 107 0.27 9.85 -12.35
C SER A 107 0.68 10.48 -13.69
N VAL A 108 1.58 9.81 -14.42
CA VAL A 108 2.10 10.33 -15.70
C VAL A 108 2.23 9.23 -16.75
N LEU A 109 2.10 9.61 -18.03
CA LEU A 109 2.51 8.76 -19.15
C LEU A 109 4.03 8.54 -19.10
N ILE A 110 4.45 7.29 -19.26
CA ILE A 110 5.86 6.91 -19.23
C ILE A 110 6.50 7.29 -20.58
N THR A 111 7.46 8.21 -20.51
CA THR A 111 8.33 8.64 -21.61
C THR A 111 9.78 8.36 -21.25
N ASP A 112 10.71 8.58 -22.19
CA ASP A 112 12.13 8.43 -21.91
C ASP A 112 12.60 9.41 -20.81
N GLU A 113 12.02 10.62 -20.72
CA GLU A 113 12.29 11.59 -19.65
C GLU A 113 11.76 11.11 -18.31
N VAL A 114 10.57 10.51 -18.27
CA VAL A 114 9.99 9.91 -17.06
C VAL A 114 10.86 8.74 -16.59
N MET A 115 11.31 7.88 -17.50
CA MET A 115 12.22 6.77 -17.16
C MET A 115 13.52 7.28 -16.52
N LYS A 116 14.11 8.32 -17.06
CA LYS A 116 15.31 8.93 -16.48
C LYS A 116 15.03 9.50 -15.06
N ALA A 117 13.93 10.18 -14.88
CA ALA A 117 13.54 10.69 -13.56
C ALA A 117 13.28 9.56 -12.55
N LEU A 118 12.76 8.39 -12.99
CA LEU A 118 12.64 7.21 -12.15
C LEU A 118 13.99 6.63 -11.74
N GLU A 119 14.97 6.64 -12.64
CA GLU A 119 16.36 6.25 -12.34
C GLU A 119 16.99 7.20 -11.30
N ASP A 120 16.76 8.50 -11.43
CA ASP A 120 17.22 9.51 -10.46
C ASP A 120 16.58 9.32 -9.07
N CYS A 121 15.43 8.68 -8.98
CA CYS A 121 14.75 8.34 -7.72
C CYS A 121 15.24 7.01 -7.08
N ILE A 122 16.13 6.24 -7.74
CA ILE A 122 16.64 4.97 -7.18
C ILE A 122 17.27 5.14 -5.80
N PRO A 123 18.06 6.18 -5.50
CA PRO A 123 18.64 6.37 -4.16
C PRO A 123 17.60 6.50 -3.04
N LEU A 124 16.38 6.98 -3.35
CA LEU A 124 15.26 7.11 -2.40
C LEU A 124 14.53 5.79 -2.15
N ALA A 125 14.54 4.87 -3.13
CA ALA A 125 13.89 3.55 -3.05
C ALA A 125 14.74 2.46 -3.71
N PRO A 126 15.96 2.17 -3.22
CA PRO A 126 16.93 1.29 -3.90
C PRO A 126 16.47 -0.17 -4.00
N LEU A 127 15.52 -0.59 -3.17
CA LEU A 127 14.97 -1.94 -3.20
C LEU A 127 13.76 -2.08 -4.14
N HIS A 128 13.09 -0.98 -4.51
CA HIS A 128 11.80 -1.01 -5.23
C HIS A 128 11.89 -0.40 -6.63
N ASN A 129 12.42 0.81 -6.78
CA ASN A 129 12.45 1.49 -8.08
C ASN A 129 13.19 0.72 -9.17
N PRO A 130 14.33 0.04 -8.93
CA PRO A 130 14.95 -0.80 -9.96
C PRO A 130 14.04 -1.88 -10.49
N ALA A 131 13.28 -2.55 -9.61
CA ALA A 131 12.33 -3.56 -10.00
C ALA A 131 11.13 -2.95 -10.78
N ASN A 132 10.63 -1.74 -10.38
CA ASN A 132 9.60 -1.02 -11.15
C ASN A 132 10.08 -0.71 -12.57
N ILE A 133 11.29 -0.17 -12.73
CA ILE A 133 11.91 0.14 -14.02
C ILE A 133 12.05 -1.12 -14.88
N THR A 134 12.53 -2.23 -14.29
CA THR A 134 12.63 -3.52 -14.98
C THR A 134 11.27 -3.98 -15.49
N GLY A 135 10.21 -3.81 -14.68
CA GLY A 135 8.86 -4.17 -15.07
C GLY A 135 8.30 -3.36 -16.22
N ILE A 136 8.54 -2.05 -16.23
CA ILE A 136 8.15 -1.16 -17.32
C ILE A 136 8.87 -1.57 -18.60
N ASN A 137 10.18 -1.76 -18.54
CA ASN A 137 11.01 -2.16 -19.69
C ASN A 137 10.57 -3.52 -20.26
N ALA A 138 10.23 -4.47 -19.40
CA ALA A 138 9.75 -5.78 -19.83
C ALA A 138 8.39 -5.69 -20.56
N CYS A 139 7.46 -4.86 -20.08
CA CYS A 139 6.21 -4.59 -20.79
C CYS A 139 6.49 -3.95 -22.15
N THR A 140 7.37 -2.96 -22.23
CA THR A 140 7.76 -2.33 -23.51
C THR A 140 8.37 -3.34 -24.49
N ALA A 141 9.24 -4.24 -24.01
CA ALA A 141 9.89 -5.23 -24.85
C ALA A 141 8.92 -6.24 -25.46
N VAL A 142 7.85 -6.62 -24.74
CA VAL A 142 6.89 -7.63 -25.20
C VAL A 142 5.72 -7.02 -25.98
N MET A 143 5.21 -5.88 -25.54
CA MET A 143 4.01 -5.25 -26.15
C MET A 143 4.32 -4.18 -27.20
N GLY A 144 5.58 -3.75 -27.27
CA GLY A 144 5.99 -2.64 -28.13
C GLY A 144 5.81 -1.27 -27.48
N LYS A 145 6.34 -0.23 -28.15
CA LYS A 145 6.27 1.16 -27.68
C LYS A 145 4.94 1.85 -27.95
N ASP A 146 4.09 1.24 -28.76
CA ASP A 146 2.80 1.81 -29.16
C ASP A 146 1.73 1.64 -28.08
N VAL A 147 1.89 0.69 -27.17
CA VAL A 147 1.00 0.54 -26.00
C VAL A 147 1.40 1.54 -24.92
N PRO A 148 0.54 2.53 -24.63
CA PRO A 148 0.87 3.54 -23.63
C PRO A 148 0.97 2.91 -22.24
N GLN A 149 1.98 3.36 -21.48
CA GLN A 149 2.22 2.94 -20.11
C GLN A 149 2.12 4.14 -19.18
N VAL A 150 1.56 3.95 -18.00
CA VAL A 150 1.34 5.00 -16.99
C VAL A 150 2.02 4.61 -15.69
N ALA A 151 2.78 5.52 -15.11
CA ALA A 151 3.32 5.40 -13.76
C ALA A 151 2.36 6.03 -12.74
N VAL A 152 1.93 5.25 -11.76
CA VAL A 152 1.10 5.68 -10.63
C VAL A 152 1.95 5.55 -9.35
N PHE A 153 2.21 6.68 -8.69
CA PHE A 153 3.19 6.74 -7.62
C PHE A 153 2.55 6.62 -6.23
N ASP A 154 3.13 5.77 -5.38
CA ASP A 154 2.73 5.69 -3.97
C ASP A 154 2.89 7.01 -3.22
N THR A 155 3.87 7.81 -3.63
CA THR A 155 4.19 9.09 -2.98
C THR A 155 3.37 10.27 -3.50
N ALA A 156 2.73 10.15 -4.67
CA ALA A 156 2.10 11.31 -5.33
C ALA A 156 0.95 11.92 -4.53
N PHE A 157 0.09 11.10 -3.92
CA PHE A 157 -1.03 11.58 -3.10
C PHE A 157 -0.57 12.46 -1.92
N HIS A 158 0.61 12.18 -1.38
CA HIS A 158 1.18 12.86 -0.23
C HIS A 158 1.94 14.16 -0.59
N GLN A 159 2.10 14.47 -1.88
CA GLN A 159 2.82 15.68 -2.31
C GLN A 159 2.06 16.98 -2.00
N THR A 160 0.82 16.89 -1.52
CA THR A 160 0.04 18.05 -1.05
C THR A 160 0.29 18.41 0.41
N MET A 161 1.15 17.67 1.12
CA MET A 161 1.54 18.01 2.50
C MET A 161 2.22 19.39 2.55
N PRO A 162 1.89 20.23 3.54
CA PRO A 162 2.57 21.50 3.75
C PRO A 162 4.00 21.28 4.31
N GLU A 163 4.83 22.29 4.20
CA GLU A 163 6.25 22.20 4.55
C GLU A 163 6.49 21.73 5.99
N GLU A 164 5.73 22.26 6.92
CA GLU A 164 5.81 21.91 8.35
C GLU A 164 5.46 20.44 8.63
N ALA A 165 4.73 19.76 7.74
CA ALA A 165 4.39 18.35 7.89
C ALA A 165 5.45 17.41 7.28
N TYR A 166 6.13 17.85 6.22
CA TYR A 166 7.11 16.98 5.56
C TYR A 166 8.56 17.19 5.98
N MET A 167 8.89 18.33 6.63
CA MET A 167 10.27 18.62 7.05
C MET A 167 10.64 17.85 8.31
N TYR A 168 11.86 17.31 8.31
CA TYR A 168 12.49 16.74 9.50
C TYR A 168 13.27 17.81 10.26
N GLY A 169 13.38 17.66 11.57
CA GLY A 169 14.20 18.51 12.44
C GLY A 169 15.71 18.24 12.28
N LEU A 170 16.19 18.20 11.03
CA LEU A 170 17.58 18.00 10.64
C LEU A 170 18.15 19.29 10.02
N PRO A 171 19.49 19.44 9.87
CA PRO A 171 20.06 20.54 9.11
C PRO A 171 19.40 20.67 7.75
N TYR A 172 18.89 21.88 7.44
CA TYR A 172 18.11 22.16 6.23
C TYR A 172 18.87 21.81 4.94
N GLU A 173 20.19 21.90 4.96
CA GLU A 173 21.05 21.51 3.83
C GLU A 173 20.84 20.06 3.36
N TYR A 174 20.40 19.16 4.24
CA TYR A 174 20.09 17.78 3.86
C TYR A 174 18.82 17.68 3.02
N TYR A 175 17.86 18.54 3.25
CA TYR A 175 16.72 18.67 2.35
C TYR A 175 17.17 19.28 1.01
N GLU A 176 17.89 20.38 1.02
CA GLU A 176 18.33 21.03 -0.23
C GLU A 176 19.17 20.09 -1.10
N LYS A 177 20.12 19.39 -0.51
CA LYS A 177 21.09 18.57 -1.23
C LYS A 177 20.60 17.17 -1.56
N TYR A 178 19.91 16.52 -0.63
CA TYR A 178 19.57 15.11 -0.73
C TYR A 178 18.07 14.86 -0.81
N LYS A 179 17.25 15.91 -0.75
CA LYS A 179 15.77 15.82 -0.73
C LYS A 179 15.24 14.99 0.43
N ILE A 180 15.93 15.04 1.59
CA ILE A 180 15.52 14.36 2.81
C ILE A 180 14.30 15.08 3.39
N ARG A 181 13.15 14.47 3.21
CA ARG A 181 11.84 14.90 3.72
C ARG A 181 10.93 13.68 3.87
N ARG A 182 9.77 13.89 4.51
CA ARG A 182 8.69 12.91 4.47
C ARG A 182 8.05 12.87 3.10
N TYR A 183 7.93 11.68 2.50
CA TYR A 183 7.22 11.45 1.24
C TYR A 183 5.90 10.70 1.47
N GLY A 184 5.92 9.68 2.32
CA GLY A 184 4.77 8.80 2.54
C GLY A 184 4.61 7.78 1.42
N PHE A 185 3.87 6.71 1.71
CA PHE A 185 3.62 5.60 0.79
C PHE A 185 2.17 5.12 0.92
N HIS A 186 1.78 4.10 0.16
CA HIS A 186 0.39 3.64 0.03
C HIS A 186 -0.57 4.73 -0.47
N GLY A 187 -0.07 5.75 -1.16
CA GLY A 187 -0.85 6.91 -1.59
C GLY A 187 -2.04 6.55 -2.47
N THR A 188 -1.89 5.54 -3.34
CA THR A 188 -2.99 5.02 -4.16
C THR A 188 -4.14 4.51 -3.30
N SER A 189 -3.84 3.72 -2.26
CA SER A 189 -4.82 3.21 -1.30
C SER A 189 -5.45 4.34 -0.48
N HIS A 190 -4.63 5.24 0.09
CA HIS A 190 -5.12 6.37 0.87
C HIS A 190 -6.05 7.28 0.06
N SER A 191 -5.70 7.56 -1.19
CA SER A 191 -6.55 8.34 -2.11
C SER A 191 -7.86 7.62 -2.42
N TYR A 192 -7.80 6.34 -2.77
CA TYR A 192 -8.97 5.53 -3.09
C TYR A 192 -9.94 5.47 -1.90
N VAL A 193 -9.45 5.06 -0.73
CA VAL A 193 -10.27 4.86 0.47
C VAL A 193 -10.89 6.16 0.98
N SER A 194 -10.13 7.27 0.98
CA SER A 194 -10.68 8.56 1.43
C SER A 194 -11.77 9.10 0.52
N ARG A 195 -11.62 8.95 -0.81
CA ARG A 195 -12.67 9.30 -1.79
C ARG A 195 -13.90 8.41 -1.64
N LYS A 196 -13.66 7.10 -1.48
CA LYS A 196 -14.73 6.13 -1.32
C LYS A 196 -15.53 6.35 -0.02
N ALA A 197 -14.87 6.78 1.05
CA ALA A 197 -15.56 7.18 2.28
C ALA A 197 -16.53 8.34 2.06
N ALA A 198 -16.12 9.36 1.33
CA ALA A 198 -16.99 10.49 1.00
C ALA A 198 -18.18 10.05 0.13
N GLU A 199 -17.93 9.17 -0.87
CA GLU A 199 -18.99 8.59 -1.73
C GLU A 199 -20.01 7.79 -0.91
N VAL A 200 -19.55 6.87 -0.07
CA VAL A 200 -20.45 6.03 0.77
C VAL A 200 -21.28 6.88 1.74
N LEU A 201 -20.73 7.98 2.23
CA LEU A 201 -21.42 8.90 3.14
C LEU A 201 -22.29 9.92 2.41
N ASP A 202 -22.32 9.92 1.09
CA ASP A 202 -22.98 10.93 0.24
C ASP A 202 -22.62 12.37 0.66
N LYS A 203 -21.31 12.61 0.88
CA LYS A 203 -20.77 13.90 1.27
C LYS A 203 -19.72 14.38 0.27
N LYS A 204 -19.56 15.69 0.18
CA LYS A 204 -18.48 16.27 -0.64
C LYS A 204 -17.13 15.96 0.00
N TYR A 205 -16.21 15.43 -0.79
CA TYR A 205 -14.88 15.05 -0.35
C TYR A 205 -14.08 16.20 0.27
N GLU A 206 -14.27 17.40 -0.29
CA GLU A 206 -13.61 18.64 0.15
C GLU A 206 -14.11 19.17 1.50
N ASP A 207 -15.28 18.73 1.94
CA ASP A 207 -15.88 19.18 3.22
C ASP A 207 -15.46 18.29 4.40
N LEU A 208 -14.74 17.18 4.15
CA LEU A 208 -14.42 16.16 5.15
C LEU A 208 -12.97 16.23 5.63
N LYS A 209 -12.81 15.85 6.91
CA LYS A 209 -11.54 15.52 7.55
C LYS A 209 -11.50 14.01 7.78
N ILE A 210 -10.69 13.32 7.01
CA ILE A 210 -10.65 11.85 6.97
C ILE A 210 -9.29 11.37 7.43
N ILE A 211 -9.27 10.38 8.32
CA ILE A 211 -8.07 9.63 8.65
C ILE A 211 -8.20 8.24 8.01
N VAL A 212 -7.22 7.84 7.23
CA VAL A 212 -7.16 6.50 6.62
C VAL A 212 -6.07 5.69 7.29
N CYS A 213 -6.46 4.58 7.92
CA CYS A 213 -5.58 3.60 8.53
C CYS A 213 -5.41 2.41 7.57
N HIS A 214 -4.39 2.45 6.72
CA HIS A 214 -4.01 1.34 5.86
C HIS A 214 -3.16 0.37 6.68
N LEU A 215 -3.79 -0.68 7.18
CA LEU A 215 -3.17 -1.66 8.08
C LEU A 215 -3.01 -3.00 7.35
N GLY A 216 -1.81 -3.24 6.83
CA GLY A 216 -1.36 -4.48 6.21
C GLY A 216 -0.06 -4.96 6.84
N ASN A 217 0.68 -5.83 6.15
CA ASN A 217 2.04 -6.19 6.58
C ASN A 217 2.98 -4.97 6.58
N GLY A 218 2.87 -4.08 5.57
CA GLY A 218 3.23 -2.67 5.68
C GLY A 218 2.01 -1.89 6.18
N ALA A 219 2.20 -0.89 7.03
CA ALA A 219 1.10 -0.12 7.58
C ALA A 219 1.40 1.37 7.63
N SER A 220 0.40 2.19 7.33
CA SER A 220 0.50 3.65 7.40
C SER A 220 -0.85 4.28 7.74
N VAL A 221 -0.79 5.49 8.28
CA VAL A 221 -1.97 6.34 8.49
C VAL A 221 -1.77 7.62 7.68
N SER A 222 -2.83 8.16 7.11
CA SER A 222 -2.82 9.49 6.48
C SER A 222 -3.94 10.38 7.01
N ALA A 223 -3.67 11.67 7.04
CA ALA A 223 -4.62 12.73 7.33
C ALA A 223 -5.03 13.42 6.02
N VAL A 224 -6.33 13.42 5.74
CA VAL A 224 -6.89 14.02 4.52
C VAL A 224 -7.86 15.13 4.93
N LYS A 225 -7.59 16.35 4.48
CA LYS A 225 -8.40 17.53 4.77
C LYS A 225 -8.66 18.31 3.48
N ASN A 226 -9.90 18.67 3.25
CA ASN A 226 -10.31 19.41 2.05
C ASN A 226 -9.89 18.70 0.74
N GLY A 227 -10.01 17.36 0.72
CA GLY A 227 -9.65 16.57 -0.44
C GLY A 227 -8.14 16.36 -0.68
N LYS A 228 -7.28 16.83 0.24
CA LYS A 228 -5.81 16.77 0.12
C LYS A 228 -5.18 16.05 1.30
N CYS A 229 -4.15 15.27 1.04
CA CYS A 229 -3.31 14.74 2.10
C CYS A 229 -2.54 15.87 2.78
N VAL A 230 -2.65 15.98 4.09
CA VAL A 230 -1.97 17.02 4.88
C VAL A 230 -0.90 16.44 5.80
N ASP A 231 -0.91 15.13 6.05
CA ASP A 231 0.14 14.41 6.78
C ASP A 231 0.04 12.90 6.52
N THR A 232 1.13 12.17 6.75
CA THR A 232 1.17 10.71 6.65
C THR A 232 2.28 10.13 7.53
N SER A 233 2.14 8.87 7.96
CA SER A 233 3.00 8.27 8.97
C SER A 233 4.31 7.69 8.43
N MET A 234 4.37 7.22 7.18
CA MET A 234 5.63 6.79 6.57
C MET A 234 6.44 8.01 6.14
N GLY A 235 7.76 7.91 6.23
CA GLY A 235 8.68 9.03 6.08
C GLY A 235 9.37 9.11 4.73
N LEU A 236 10.69 9.34 4.79
CA LEU A 236 11.61 9.23 3.65
C LEU A 236 11.54 7.82 3.05
N THR A 237 11.41 6.82 3.90
CA THR A 237 11.29 5.40 3.56
C THR A 237 10.04 4.80 4.21
N PRO A 238 9.61 3.60 3.80
CA PRO A 238 8.50 2.91 4.44
C PRO A 238 8.81 2.33 5.84
N LEU A 239 9.87 2.76 6.50
CA LEU A 239 10.27 2.28 7.82
C LEU A 239 9.64 3.09 8.97
N GLU A 240 9.61 4.42 8.82
CA GLU A 240 9.03 5.34 9.82
C GLU A 240 7.54 5.11 10.01
N GLY A 241 7.02 5.43 11.19
CA GLY A 241 5.60 5.48 11.48
C GLY A 241 5.10 4.34 12.36
N LEU A 242 4.10 3.63 11.89
CA LEU A 242 3.47 2.53 12.62
C LEU A 242 4.44 1.35 12.81
N ILE A 243 4.20 0.59 13.86
CA ILE A 243 4.72 -0.77 13.97
C ILE A 243 4.11 -1.60 12.83
N MET A 244 4.89 -2.42 12.14
CA MET A 244 4.44 -3.20 10.99
C MET A 244 4.74 -4.69 11.20
N GLY A 245 4.50 -5.54 10.24
CA GLY A 245 4.76 -6.97 10.39
C GLY A 245 6.18 -7.29 10.88
N THR A 246 7.21 -6.73 10.21
CA THR A 246 8.63 -6.92 10.56
C THR A 246 9.42 -5.62 10.73
N ARG A 247 8.82 -4.46 10.46
CA ARG A 247 9.45 -3.15 10.58
C ARG A 247 9.11 -2.53 11.92
N SER A 248 10.09 -1.84 12.51
CA SER A 248 9.96 -1.23 13.85
C SER A 248 8.94 -0.09 13.92
N GLY A 249 8.75 0.66 12.83
CA GLY A 249 8.17 1.98 12.92
C GLY A 249 9.09 2.94 13.70
N ASP A 250 8.50 3.97 14.29
CA ASP A 250 9.24 4.99 15.04
C ASP A 250 10.00 4.41 16.22
N ILE A 251 11.27 4.81 16.32
CA ILE A 251 12.13 4.54 17.47
C ILE A 251 12.91 5.82 17.81
N ASP A 252 13.50 5.88 18.99
CA ASP A 252 14.53 6.85 19.31
C ASP A 252 15.78 6.52 18.45
N PRO A 253 16.30 7.46 17.62
CA PRO A 253 17.49 7.22 16.81
C PRO A 253 18.72 6.76 17.58
N ALA A 254 18.89 7.18 18.85
CA ALA A 254 19.97 6.75 19.71
C ALA A 254 19.98 5.25 20.02
N ILE A 255 18.84 4.56 19.87
CA ILE A 255 18.76 3.11 19.99
C ILE A 255 19.67 2.40 18.98
N MET A 256 19.83 2.97 17.78
CA MET A 256 20.72 2.40 16.75
C MET A 256 22.18 2.39 17.23
N GLU A 257 22.66 3.52 17.77
CA GLU A 257 23.99 3.61 18.34
C GLU A 257 24.18 2.66 19.53
N PHE A 258 23.17 2.62 20.43
CA PHE A 258 23.20 1.73 21.59
C PHE A 258 23.34 0.25 21.20
N ILE A 259 22.56 -0.22 20.22
CA ILE A 259 22.63 -1.61 19.72
C ILE A 259 23.98 -1.84 19.02
N ALA A 260 24.46 -0.88 18.20
CA ALA A 260 25.76 -0.97 17.52
C ALA A 260 26.88 -1.25 18.51
N HIS A 261 26.95 -0.47 19.58
CA HIS A 261 27.97 -0.63 20.63
C HIS A 261 27.81 -1.91 21.43
N LYS A 262 26.59 -2.31 21.77
CA LYS A 262 26.32 -3.50 22.59
C LYS A 262 26.57 -4.82 21.86
N GLU A 263 26.25 -4.85 20.56
CA GLU A 263 26.28 -6.09 19.78
C GLU A 263 27.36 -6.09 18.68
N GLY A 264 28.15 -5.01 18.56
CA GLY A 264 29.20 -4.88 17.54
C GLY A 264 28.68 -4.82 16.11
N LYS A 265 27.43 -4.36 15.92
CA LYS A 265 26.76 -4.29 14.60
C LYS A 265 27.10 -3.01 13.87
N ASN A 266 27.28 -3.12 12.56
CA ASN A 266 27.35 -1.96 11.66
C ASN A 266 25.95 -1.44 11.31
N ILE A 267 25.88 -0.31 10.59
CA ILE A 267 24.61 0.34 10.27
C ILE A 267 23.71 -0.54 9.40
N ASP A 268 24.23 -1.29 8.46
CA ASP A 268 23.43 -2.16 7.56
C ASP A 268 22.80 -3.33 8.32
N GLU A 269 23.53 -3.88 9.29
CA GLU A 269 23.03 -4.92 10.16
C GLU A 269 21.91 -4.39 11.07
N ILE A 270 22.05 -3.15 11.58
CA ILE A 270 21.00 -2.50 12.38
C ILE A 270 19.78 -2.22 11.51
N MET A 271 19.96 -1.67 10.31
CA MET A 271 18.86 -1.46 9.37
C MET A 271 18.16 -2.78 9.00
N THR A 272 18.90 -3.89 8.95
CA THR A 272 18.31 -5.21 8.77
C THR A 272 17.44 -5.62 9.96
N VAL A 273 17.87 -5.34 11.19
CA VAL A 273 17.05 -5.57 12.41
C VAL A 273 15.77 -4.76 12.34
N LEU A 274 15.87 -3.45 12.06
CA LEU A 274 14.71 -2.54 12.03
C LEU A 274 13.70 -2.90 10.94
N ASN A 275 14.16 -3.38 9.77
CA ASN A 275 13.28 -3.70 8.64
C ASN A 275 12.73 -5.13 8.65
N LYS A 276 13.48 -6.11 9.20
CA LYS A 276 13.17 -7.54 8.98
C LYS A 276 12.99 -8.35 10.26
N LYS A 277 13.44 -7.83 11.42
CA LYS A 277 13.45 -8.59 12.69
C LYS A 277 12.71 -7.87 13.82
N SER A 278 12.04 -6.77 13.51
CA SER A 278 11.31 -5.92 14.46
C SER A 278 9.79 -6.06 14.25
N GLY A 279 9.05 -5.04 14.60
CA GLY A 279 7.62 -5.00 14.41
C GLY A 279 6.86 -6.05 15.23
N VAL A 280 5.75 -6.53 14.67
CA VAL A 280 4.92 -7.58 15.29
C VAL A 280 5.73 -8.85 15.49
N TYR A 281 6.54 -9.25 14.52
CA TYR A 281 7.44 -10.39 14.62
C TYR A 281 8.40 -10.26 15.82
N GLY A 282 9.11 -9.14 15.93
CA GLY A 282 10.06 -8.92 17.03
C GLY A 282 9.38 -8.82 18.40
N LEU A 283 8.26 -8.09 18.50
CA LEU A 283 7.50 -7.92 19.74
C LEU A 283 6.87 -9.21 20.24
N SER A 284 6.50 -10.12 19.34
CA SER A 284 5.94 -11.43 19.65
C SER A 284 7.01 -12.48 20.02
N ASN A 285 8.26 -12.07 20.20
CA ASN A 285 9.39 -12.96 20.45
C ASN A 285 9.66 -13.92 19.28
N ASN A 286 9.57 -13.39 18.07
CA ASN A 286 9.75 -14.10 16.78
C ASN A 286 8.71 -15.21 16.52
N LEU A 287 7.53 -15.10 17.12
CA LEU A 287 6.46 -16.08 16.92
C LEU A 287 5.90 -15.99 15.49
N SER A 288 5.39 -14.82 15.11
CA SER A 288 4.82 -14.59 13.78
C SER A 288 4.69 -13.09 13.49
N SER A 289 4.63 -12.73 12.20
CA SER A 289 4.21 -11.42 11.73
C SER A 289 2.74 -11.40 11.26
N ASP A 290 2.07 -12.54 11.26
CA ASP A 290 0.67 -12.69 10.84
C ASP A 290 -0.28 -12.32 11.99
N PHE A 291 -1.20 -11.40 11.72
CA PHE A 291 -2.16 -10.97 12.72
C PHE A 291 -3.20 -12.04 13.10
N ARG A 292 -3.41 -13.05 12.28
CA ARG A 292 -4.26 -14.19 12.63
C ARG A 292 -3.65 -14.98 13.81
N ASP A 293 -2.35 -15.22 13.75
CA ASP A 293 -1.62 -15.88 14.84
C ASP A 293 -1.61 -15.01 16.11
N MET A 294 -1.49 -13.68 15.94
CA MET A 294 -1.54 -12.73 17.05
C MET A 294 -2.91 -12.70 17.72
N GLU A 295 -4.01 -12.69 16.94
CA GLU A 295 -5.38 -12.70 17.45
C GLU A 295 -5.69 -14.02 18.16
N ASP A 296 -5.30 -15.15 17.58
CA ASP A 296 -5.44 -16.45 18.21
C ASP A 296 -4.66 -16.55 19.54
N GLY A 297 -3.43 -16.05 19.57
CA GLY A 297 -2.64 -15.99 20.79
C GLY A 297 -3.23 -15.06 21.85
N TYR A 298 -3.70 -13.88 21.43
CA TYR A 298 -4.39 -12.92 22.30
C TYR A 298 -5.60 -13.56 23.00
N ASN A 299 -6.44 -14.24 22.22
CA ASN A 299 -7.64 -14.90 22.73
C ASN A 299 -7.34 -16.08 23.66
N ARG A 300 -6.18 -16.73 23.51
CA ARG A 300 -5.71 -17.77 24.42
C ARG A 300 -4.99 -17.25 25.67
N GLY A 301 -4.78 -15.93 25.77
CA GLY A 301 -4.08 -15.31 26.89
C GLY A 301 -2.55 -15.36 26.79
N ASP A 302 -1.98 -15.54 25.60
CA ASP A 302 -0.52 -15.51 25.40
C ASP A 302 0.02 -14.10 25.65
N GLU A 303 0.96 -13.98 26.59
CA GLU A 303 1.49 -12.68 27.02
C GLU A 303 2.27 -11.94 25.91
N HIS A 304 2.93 -12.67 25.01
CA HIS A 304 3.66 -12.09 23.89
C HIS A 304 2.70 -11.52 22.87
N CYS A 305 1.62 -12.25 22.55
CA CYS A 305 0.58 -11.79 21.63
C CYS A 305 -0.19 -10.61 22.22
N ILE A 306 -0.57 -10.65 23.50
CA ILE A 306 -1.26 -9.54 24.20
C ILE A 306 -0.40 -8.27 24.18
N ARG A 307 0.89 -8.38 24.55
CA ARG A 307 1.83 -7.26 24.50
C ARG A 307 1.94 -6.67 23.11
N THR A 308 2.11 -7.51 22.10
CA THR A 308 2.26 -7.12 20.70
C THR A 308 1.02 -6.39 20.20
N MET A 309 -0.17 -6.96 20.39
CA MET A 309 -1.43 -6.38 19.95
C MET A 309 -1.70 -5.04 20.63
N LYS A 310 -1.53 -4.95 21.93
CA LYS A 310 -1.71 -3.69 22.68
C LYS A 310 -0.73 -2.61 22.23
N THR A 311 0.55 -2.95 22.04
CA THR A 311 1.57 -2.00 21.60
C THR A 311 1.29 -1.49 20.18
N TYR A 312 0.89 -2.38 19.29
CA TYR A 312 0.51 -2.05 17.91
C TYR A 312 -0.72 -1.11 17.87
N CYS A 313 -1.81 -1.50 18.51
CA CYS A 313 -3.05 -0.73 18.52
C CYS A 313 -2.87 0.64 19.19
N TYR A 314 -2.10 0.71 20.26
CA TYR A 314 -1.75 1.97 20.93
C TYR A 314 -0.98 2.92 19.98
N ARG A 315 -0.03 2.41 19.19
CA ARG A 315 0.71 3.20 18.21
C ARG A 315 -0.25 3.74 17.12
N VAL A 316 -1.17 2.93 16.60
CA VAL A 316 -2.18 3.36 15.63
C VAL A 316 -3.04 4.47 16.23
N ALA A 317 -3.56 4.30 17.44
CA ALA A 317 -4.37 5.30 18.11
C ALA A 317 -3.61 6.63 18.34
N LYS A 318 -2.32 6.59 18.68
CA LYS A 318 -1.48 7.79 18.80
C LYS A 318 -1.36 8.55 17.48
N TYR A 319 -1.18 7.86 16.36
CA TYR A 319 -1.15 8.49 15.04
C TYR A 319 -2.49 9.11 14.67
N ILE A 320 -3.60 8.43 14.95
CA ILE A 320 -4.94 9.01 14.79
C ILE A 320 -5.05 10.31 15.60
N GLY A 321 -4.68 10.28 16.88
CA GLY A 321 -4.71 11.47 17.76
C GLY A 321 -3.84 12.63 17.26
N SER A 322 -2.63 12.35 16.75
CA SER A 322 -1.76 13.38 16.17
C SER A 322 -2.38 14.02 14.93
N TYR A 323 -3.05 13.23 14.09
CA TYR A 323 -3.69 13.73 12.87
C TYR A 323 -5.01 14.45 13.13
N VAL A 324 -5.71 14.10 14.20
CA VAL A 324 -6.83 14.92 14.69
C VAL A 324 -6.33 16.33 15.04
N ALA A 325 -5.17 16.44 15.70
CA ALA A 325 -4.56 17.73 15.99
C ALA A 325 -4.12 18.47 14.72
N ALA A 326 -3.44 17.80 13.78
CA ALA A 326 -2.99 18.38 12.51
C ALA A 326 -4.15 18.95 11.67
N MET A 327 -5.30 18.29 11.67
CA MET A 327 -6.49 18.72 10.93
C MET A 327 -7.42 19.63 11.74
N ASN A 328 -7.18 19.79 13.04
CA ASN A 328 -8.12 20.43 13.97
C ASN A 328 -9.50 19.77 13.95
N GLY A 329 -9.53 18.46 14.22
CA GLY A 329 -10.72 17.61 14.25
C GLY A 329 -10.69 16.47 13.23
N VAL A 330 -11.71 15.61 13.27
CA VAL A 330 -11.90 14.48 12.36
C VAL A 330 -13.40 14.20 12.21
N ASP A 331 -13.81 13.89 10.99
CA ASP A 331 -15.20 13.48 10.68
C ASP A 331 -15.28 11.95 10.50
N VAL A 332 -14.26 11.36 9.87
CA VAL A 332 -14.27 9.96 9.49
C VAL A 332 -12.91 9.31 9.74
N ILE A 333 -12.91 8.11 10.30
CA ILE A 333 -11.76 7.23 10.42
C ILE A 333 -12.04 5.97 9.61
N CYS A 334 -11.18 5.67 8.64
CA CYS A 334 -11.32 4.49 7.77
C CYS A 334 -10.24 3.46 8.10
N PHE A 335 -10.65 2.21 8.28
CA PHE A 335 -9.75 1.06 8.34
C PHE A 335 -9.77 0.33 7.01
N THR A 336 -8.59 -0.04 6.50
CA THR A 336 -8.41 -0.68 5.19
C THR A 336 -7.17 -1.59 5.17
N ALA A 337 -6.98 -2.29 4.08
CA ALA A 337 -5.95 -3.31 3.88
C ALA A 337 -6.14 -4.55 4.78
N GLY A 338 -5.28 -5.54 4.59
CA GLY A 338 -5.49 -6.88 5.11
C GLY A 338 -5.86 -6.97 6.60
N ILE A 339 -5.20 -6.23 7.47
CA ILE A 339 -5.48 -6.19 8.91
C ILE A 339 -6.68 -5.27 9.17
N GLY A 340 -6.68 -4.07 8.58
CA GLY A 340 -7.76 -3.09 8.77
C GLY A 340 -9.13 -3.63 8.36
N GLU A 341 -9.18 -4.43 7.30
CA GLU A 341 -10.42 -5.04 6.78
C GLU A 341 -10.85 -6.29 7.55
N ASN A 342 -9.91 -7.12 8.01
CA ASN A 342 -10.21 -8.47 8.45
C ASN A 342 -9.99 -8.75 9.96
N ALA A 343 -9.45 -7.79 10.73
CA ALA A 343 -9.18 -7.96 12.15
C ALA A 343 -10.08 -7.06 13.04
N PRO A 344 -11.31 -7.50 13.38
CA PRO A 344 -12.22 -6.74 14.24
C PRO A 344 -11.59 -6.37 15.59
N LEU A 345 -10.86 -7.29 16.20
CA LEU A 345 -10.18 -7.06 17.48
C LEU A 345 -9.21 -5.87 17.41
N VAL A 346 -8.45 -5.73 16.30
CA VAL A 346 -7.55 -4.59 16.12
C VAL A 346 -8.33 -3.29 16.08
N ARG A 347 -9.43 -3.24 15.35
CA ARG A 347 -10.27 -2.05 15.26
C ARG A 347 -10.88 -1.67 16.60
N SER A 348 -11.41 -2.64 17.35
CA SER A 348 -11.94 -2.41 18.70
C SER A 348 -10.87 -1.89 19.64
N LEU A 349 -9.69 -2.55 19.73
CA LEU A 349 -8.58 -2.12 20.58
C LEU A 349 -8.05 -0.72 20.21
N VAL A 350 -8.04 -0.33 18.94
CA VAL A 350 -7.68 1.02 18.53
C VAL A 350 -8.75 2.01 18.98
N CYS A 351 -10.03 1.70 18.74
CA CYS A 351 -11.15 2.59 19.04
C CYS A 351 -11.38 2.80 20.55
N GLU A 352 -10.99 1.83 21.40
CA GLU A 352 -10.98 2.00 22.87
C GLU A 352 -10.21 3.25 23.32
N HIS A 353 -9.18 3.65 22.59
CA HIS A 353 -8.38 4.85 22.88
C HIS A 353 -9.01 6.15 22.34
N LEU A 354 -10.08 6.07 21.54
CA LEU A 354 -10.65 7.20 20.80
C LEU A 354 -11.94 7.76 21.43
N GLY A 355 -12.26 7.35 22.65
CA GLY A 355 -13.45 7.84 23.37
C GLY A 355 -13.52 9.36 23.49
N PHE A 356 -12.37 10.07 23.56
CA PHE A 356 -12.31 11.53 23.60
C PHE A 356 -12.83 12.19 22.30
N LEU A 357 -12.87 11.46 21.19
CA LEU A 357 -13.46 11.89 19.91
C LEU A 357 -14.96 11.57 19.83
N GLY A 358 -15.51 10.96 20.88
CA GLY A 358 -16.90 10.48 20.89
C GLY A 358 -17.10 9.27 19.97
N VAL A 359 -16.05 8.49 19.75
CA VAL A 359 -16.14 7.22 19.00
C VAL A 359 -16.85 6.17 19.84
N SER A 360 -17.86 5.53 19.26
CA SER A 360 -18.55 4.36 19.80
C SER A 360 -18.73 3.33 18.69
N ILE A 361 -18.34 2.08 18.96
CA ILE A 361 -18.34 0.99 17.97
C ILE A 361 -19.58 0.12 18.14
N ASP A 362 -20.19 -0.26 17.02
CA ASP A 362 -21.17 -1.34 16.90
C ASP A 362 -20.42 -2.65 16.63
N GLU A 363 -20.32 -3.51 17.62
CA GLU A 363 -19.55 -4.75 17.52
C GLU A 363 -20.11 -5.73 16.50
N ASP A 364 -21.43 -5.76 16.27
CA ASP A 364 -22.03 -6.60 15.23
C ASP A 364 -21.63 -6.12 13.83
N ALA A 365 -21.64 -4.81 13.60
CA ALA A 365 -21.16 -4.21 12.36
C ALA A 365 -19.65 -4.41 12.21
N ASN A 366 -18.87 -4.29 13.30
CA ASN A 366 -17.43 -4.47 13.30
C ASN A 366 -17.00 -5.89 12.86
N HIS A 367 -17.81 -6.91 13.07
CA HIS A 367 -17.50 -8.28 12.67
C HIS A 367 -17.84 -8.62 11.21
N LYS A 368 -18.52 -7.73 10.48
CA LYS A 368 -18.79 -7.94 9.05
C LYS A 368 -17.49 -7.80 8.23
N ARG A 369 -17.42 -8.54 7.13
CA ARG A 369 -16.22 -8.60 6.27
C ARG A 369 -16.58 -8.41 4.82
N GLY A 370 -15.67 -7.81 4.05
CA GLY A 370 -15.79 -7.65 2.60
C GLY A 370 -16.84 -6.62 2.17
N GLU A 371 -17.29 -5.76 3.06
CA GLU A 371 -18.29 -4.73 2.80
C GLU A 371 -17.72 -3.34 3.09
N GLU A 372 -18.20 -2.33 2.36
CA GLU A 372 -18.02 -0.92 2.67
C GLU A 372 -19.05 -0.54 3.75
N ILE A 373 -18.63 -0.49 5.01
CA ILE A 373 -19.57 -0.36 6.13
C ILE A 373 -19.09 0.61 7.20
N ALA A 374 -20.03 1.41 7.75
CA ALA A 374 -19.81 2.10 9.01
C ALA A 374 -19.91 1.10 10.16
N ILE A 375 -18.88 1.09 11.01
CA ILE A 375 -18.80 0.23 12.20
C ILE A 375 -18.99 1.02 13.51
N SER A 376 -19.22 2.32 13.42
CA SER A 376 -19.60 3.15 14.56
C SER A 376 -21.11 3.16 14.75
N THR A 377 -21.52 3.32 16.02
CA THR A 377 -22.96 3.48 16.36
C THR A 377 -23.53 4.77 15.78
N PRO A 378 -24.85 4.89 15.59
CA PRO A 378 -25.47 6.10 15.04
C PRO A 378 -25.26 7.38 15.87
N ASP A 379 -25.00 7.24 17.17
CA ASP A 379 -24.74 8.34 18.11
C ASP A 379 -23.24 8.69 18.22
N SER A 380 -22.38 7.96 17.56
CA SER A 380 -20.95 8.26 17.50
C SER A 380 -20.71 9.62 16.83
N LYS A 381 -19.91 10.49 17.47
CA LYS A 381 -19.59 11.81 16.92
C LYS A 381 -18.63 11.74 15.71
N THR A 382 -17.76 10.77 15.71
CA THR A 382 -16.85 10.48 14.60
C THR A 382 -17.28 9.18 13.95
N THR A 383 -17.47 9.20 12.64
CA THR A 383 -17.81 7.98 11.89
C THR A 383 -16.58 7.10 11.76
N VAL A 384 -16.70 5.82 12.09
CA VAL A 384 -15.64 4.82 11.85
C VAL A 384 -16.13 3.84 10.81
N MET A 385 -15.31 3.59 9.79
CA MET A 385 -15.69 2.76 8.64
C MET A 385 -14.63 1.70 8.34
N VAL A 386 -15.08 0.59 7.77
CA VAL A 386 -14.23 -0.34 7.03
C VAL A 386 -14.50 -0.12 5.54
N ILE A 387 -13.44 0.12 4.78
CA ILE A 387 -13.51 0.30 3.33
C ILE A 387 -12.41 -0.55 2.70
N PRO A 388 -12.76 -1.64 2.00
CA PRO A 388 -11.78 -2.44 1.27
C PRO A 388 -11.05 -1.59 0.22
N THR A 389 -9.71 -1.64 0.26
CA THR A 389 -8.92 -0.96 -0.77
C THR A 389 -8.95 -1.72 -2.08
N ASN A 390 -8.89 -0.99 -3.18
CA ASN A 390 -8.77 -1.54 -4.53
C ASN A 390 -7.74 -0.74 -5.33
N GLU A 391 -6.47 -0.99 -5.03
CA GLU A 391 -5.35 -0.26 -5.64
C GLU A 391 -5.25 -0.51 -7.14
N GLU A 392 -5.57 -1.72 -7.59
CA GLU A 392 -5.54 -2.07 -9.01
C GLU A 392 -6.59 -1.27 -9.80
N LEU A 393 -7.80 -1.15 -9.27
CA LEU A 393 -8.84 -0.33 -9.90
C LEU A 393 -8.45 1.16 -9.87
N ALA A 394 -7.87 1.63 -8.78
CA ALA A 394 -7.38 3.02 -8.71
C ALA A 394 -6.32 3.28 -9.78
N ILE A 395 -5.33 2.39 -9.94
CA ILE A 395 -4.31 2.48 -10.98
C ILE A 395 -4.94 2.44 -12.38
N ALA A 396 -5.94 1.59 -12.59
CA ALA A 396 -6.64 1.50 -13.87
C ALA A 396 -7.38 2.80 -14.19
N ARG A 397 -8.09 3.41 -13.23
CA ARG A 397 -8.77 4.70 -13.39
C ARG A 397 -7.80 5.84 -13.74
N GLU A 398 -6.68 5.92 -13.03
CA GLU A 398 -5.60 6.88 -13.33
C GLU A 398 -5.03 6.66 -14.74
N THR A 399 -4.80 5.40 -15.12
CA THR A 399 -4.33 5.06 -16.46
C THR A 399 -5.30 5.52 -17.53
N VAL A 400 -6.59 5.22 -17.37
CA VAL A 400 -7.64 5.66 -18.32
C VAL A 400 -7.67 7.17 -18.48
N SER A 401 -7.55 7.91 -17.37
CA SER A 401 -7.63 9.37 -17.38
C SER A 401 -6.51 10.05 -18.19
N LEU A 402 -5.38 9.34 -18.38
CA LEU A 402 -4.20 9.88 -19.07
C LEU A 402 -4.06 9.41 -20.52
N VAL A 403 -4.73 8.31 -20.91
CA VAL A 403 -4.61 7.76 -22.28
C VAL A 403 -5.86 8.01 -23.13
N LYS A 404 -6.91 8.57 -22.53
CA LYS A 404 -8.07 9.14 -23.22
C LYS A 404 -7.76 10.53 -23.71
#